data_88a0caae3ba2aa89db89e9d2bab762d9
#
_entry.id   88a0caae3ba2aa89db89e9d2bab762d9
#
_cell.length_a   1.000
_cell.length_b   1.000
_cell.length_c   1.000
_cell.angle_alpha   90.00
_cell.angle_beta   90.00
_cell.angle_gamma   90.00
#
_symmetry.space_group_name_H-M   'P 1'
#
loop_
_entity.id
_entity.type
_entity.pdbx_description
1 polymer ?
#
loop_
_entity_poly.entity_id
_entity_poly.type
_entity_poly.pdbx_seq_one_letter_code
_entity_poly.pdbx_strand_id
1 'polypeptide(L)'
;SGTDVYASISPKFANSRILILVSGGMNGNAGGTANNNQYTVGCFSIWRSVGGGDYAAVDDVSQGQQRYHLDAHDYIPLSINYLDKSPNSLEQITYKIYFKRPHGTNSSVNTNRDGNNSTQMILLEVKQ
;
A
#
# COMPACT_ATOMS: atom_id res chain seq x y z
N SER A 1 -4.35 -8.68 1.40
CA SER A 1 -5.51 -7.97 1.97
C SER A 1 -5.31 -6.45 1.93
N GLY A 2 -6.41 -5.72 1.85
CA GLY A 2 -6.39 -4.26 1.92
C GLY A 2 -6.05 -3.77 3.33
N THR A 3 -5.34 -2.66 3.40
CA THR A 3 -5.10 -1.90 4.64
C THR A 3 -6.13 -0.77 4.74
N ASP A 4 -6.13 -0.03 5.84
CA ASP A 4 -6.98 1.16 6.00
C ASP A 4 -6.33 2.44 5.42
N VAL A 5 -5.21 2.30 4.72
CA VAL A 5 -4.52 3.41 4.07
C VAL A 5 -5.07 3.58 2.66
N TYR A 6 -5.87 4.60 2.46
CA TYR A 6 -6.46 4.95 1.17
C TYR A 6 -6.67 6.45 1.04
N ALA A 7 -6.79 6.90 -0.20
CA ALA A 7 -7.18 8.26 -0.54
C ALA A 7 -7.90 8.27 -1.90
N SER A 8 -8.72 9.30 -2.12
CA SER A 8 -9.47 9.46 -3.37
C SER A 8 -9.20 10.82 -4.00
N ILE A 9 -9.21 10.86 -5.32
CA ILE A 9 -9.07 12.07 -6.12
C ILE A 9 -10.01 12.01 -7.32
N SER A 10 -10.59 13.15 -7.70
CA SER A 10 -11.32 13.30 -8.96
C SER A 10 -10.47 14.13 -9.92
N PRO A 11 -9.85 13.52 -10.93
CA PRO A 11 -8.97 14.26 -11.84
C PRO A 11 -9.74 15.30 -12.63
N LYS A 12 -9.10 16.42 -12.92
CA LYS A 12 -9.66 17.50 -13.76
C LYS A 12 -9.46 17.23 -15.25
N PHE A 13 -8.48 16.40 -15.59
CA PHE A 13 -8.14 16.06 -16.97
C PHE A 13 -8.01 14.55 -17.13
N ALA A 14 -8.63 13.99 -18.16
CA ALA A 14 -8.67 12.54 -18.37
C ALA A 14 -7.28 11.92 -18.59
N ASN A 15 -6.34 12.67 -19.14
CA ASN A 15 -4.96 12.23 -19.40
C ASN A 15 -3.97 12.58 -18.28
N SER A 16 -4.45 13.09 -17.16
CA SER A 16 -3.59 13.37 -16.01
C SER A 16 -2.94 12.11 -15.47
N ARG A 17 -1.77 12.27 -14.88
CA ARG A 17 -1.11 11.27 -14.05
C ARG A 17 -1.40 11.57 -12.59
N ILE A 18 -1.37 10.57 -11.75
CA ILE A 18 -1.55 10.76 -10.31
C ILE A 18 -0.27 10.35 -9.59
N LEU A 19 0.35 11.32 -8.92
CA LEU A 19 1.47 11.05 -8.02
C LEU A 19 0.90 10.63 -6.66
N ILE A 20 1.33 9.48 -6.20
CA ILE A 20 0.89 8.86 -4.96
C ILE A 20 2.08 8.85 -4.00
N LEU A 21 1.92 9.53 -2.86
CA LEU A 21 2.91 9.59 -1.80
C LEU A 21 2.32 8.92 -0.55
N VAL A 22 2.99 7.89 -0.06
CA VAL A 22 2.60 7.19 1.15
C VAL A 22 3.71 7.28 2.16
N SER A 23 3.42 7.73 3.36
CA SER A 23 4.39 7.83 4.44
C SER A 23 3.76 7.51 5.79
N GLY A 24 4.54 6.97 6.69
CA GLY A 24 4.11 6.66 8.05
C GLY A 24 4.79 5.43 8.62
N GLY A 25 4.19 4.85 9.63
CA GLY A 25 4.64 3.65 10.29
C GLY A 25 3.60 2.54 10.24
N MET A 26 4.07 1.31 10.20
CA MET A 26 3.24 0.12 10.30
C MET A 26 3.81 -0.83 11.35
N ASN A 27 2.93 -1.50 12.06
CA ASN A 27 3.32 -2.62 12.91
C ASN A 27 3.17 -3.91 12.11
N GLY A 28 4.27 -4.61 11.95
CA GLY A 28 4.28 -5.97 11.39
C GLY A 28 4.38 -6.99 12.51
N ASN A 29 3.62 -8.06 12.42
CA ASN A 29 3.75 -9.23 13.27
C ASN A 29 3.92 -10.46 12.38
N ALA A 30 5.12 -11.00 12.36
CA ALA A 30 5.36 -12.33 11.83
C ALA A 30 5.03 -13.33 12.95
N GLY A 31 3.80 -13.80 12.99
CA GLY A 31 3.37 -14.82 13.96
C GLY A 31 4.12 -16.15 13.73
N GLY A 32 5.35 -16.19 14.17
CA GLY A 32 6.17 -17.39 14.20
C GLY A 32 6.78 -17.55 15.59
N THR A 33 6.67 -18.71 16.16
CA THR A 33 7.46 -19.09 17.32
C THR A 33 8.94 -18.97 16.97
N ALA A 34 9.67 -18.32 17.82
CA ALA A 34 11.09 -17.92 17.68
C ALA A 34 12.11 -19.05 17.38
N ASN A 35 11.69 -20.23 17.00
CA ASN A 35 12.54 -21.41 16.96
C ASN A 35 12.90 -21.95 15.57
N ASN A 36 12.41 -21.36 14.50
CA ASN A 36 12.76 -21.89 13.17
C ASN A 36 13.01 -20.73 12.22
N ASN A 37 14.19 -20.31 11.96
CA ASN A 37 14.68 -19.55 10.78
C ASN A 37 13.65 -19.12 9.72
N GLN A 38 12.39 -18.99 10.10
CA GLN A 38 11.29 -18.63 9.23
C GLN A 38 11.12 -17.12 9.25
N TYR A 39 11.71 -16.48 8.27
CA TYR A 39 11.42 -15.09 7.96
C TYR A 39 10.10 -14.98 7.22
N THR A 40 9.38 -13.93 7.48
CA THR A 40 8.21 -13.54 6.70
C THR A 40 8.55 -12.33 5.84
N VAL A 41 8.22 -12.40 4.57
CA VAL A 41 8.35 -11.24 3.68
C VAL A 41 6.99 -10.59 3.52
N GLY A 42 6.91 -9.31 3.85
CA GLY A 42 5.76 -8.47 3.57
C GLY A 42 5.96 -7.64 2.31
N CYS A 43 4.99 -7.63 1.42
CA CYS A 43 4.98 -6.80 0.22
C CYS A 43 3.80 -5.85 0.26
N PHE A 44 4.05 -4.57 0.00
CA PHE A 44 3.04 -3.53 -0.09
C PHE A 44 2.87 -3.11 -1.53
N SER A 45 1.63 -3.05 -1.99
CA SER A 45 1.29 -2.67 -3.35
C SER A 45 0.14 -1.67 -3.38
N ILE A 46 0.16 -0.80 -4.38
CA ILE A 46 -0.90 0.17 -4.62
C ILE A 46 -1.92 -0.45 -5.54
N TRP A 47 -3.17 -0.34 -5.16
CA TRP A 47 -4.33 -0.75 -5.94
C TRP A 47 -5.24 0.44 -6.19
N ARG A 48 -5.94 0.41 -7.30
CA ARG A 48 -6.81 1.49 -7.79
C ARG A 48 -8.20 0.97 -8.08
N SER A 49 -9.22 1.72 -7.65
CA SER A 49 -10.62 1.60 -8.08
C SER A 49 -11.01 2.88 -8.80
N VAL A 50 -11.73 2.78 -9.90
CA VAL A 50 -12.26 3.91 -10.67
C VAL A 50 -13.77 3.88 -10.62
N GLY A 51 -14.39 5.01 -10.30
CA GLY A 51 -15.85 5.14 -10.23
C GLY A 51 -16.53 4.19 -9.22
N GLY A 52 -15.81 3.75 -8.19
CA GLY A 52 -16.32 2.77 -7.22
C GLY A 52 -16.36 1.33 -7.71
N GLY A 53 -15.71 1.03 -8.84
CA GLY A 53 -15.55 -0.33 -9.35
C GLY A 53 -14.54 -1.16 -8.54
N ASP A 54 -14.23 -2.35 -9.03
CA ASP A 54 -13.28 -3.25 -8.41
C ASP A 54 -11.87 -2.66 -8.33
N TYR A 55 -11.13 -3.06 -7.29
CA TYR A 55 -9.73 -2.69 -7.17
C TYR A 55 -8.86 -3.53 -8.08
N ALA A 56 -8.01 -2.87 -8.84
CA ALA A 56 -6.96 -3.49 -9.65
C ALA A 56 -5.59 -2.94 -9.25
N ALA A 57 -4.57 -3.77 -9.33
CA ALA A 57 -3.19 -3.33 -9.10
C ALA A 57 -2.76 -2.31 -10.16
N VAL A 58 -2.05 -1.26 -9.74
CA VAL A 58 -1.56 -0.22 -10.67
C VAL A 58 -0.33 -0.67 -11.46
N ASP A 59 0.35 -1.72 -11.02
CA ASP A 59 1.55 -2.29 -11.65
C ASP A 59 1.70 -3.76 -11.24
N ASP A 60 2.79 -4.42 -11.69
CA ASP A 60 3.10 -5.78 -11.26
C ASP A 60 3.24 -5.84 -9.73
N VAL A 61 2.38 -6.63 -9.12
CA VAL A 61 2.30 -6.79 -7.66
C VAL A 61 3.01 -8.05 -7.16
N SER A 62 3.73 -8.75 -8.00
CA SER A 62 4.45 -9.97 -7.60
C SER A 62 5.43 -9.70 -6.46
N GLN A 63 6.09 -8.55 -6.52
CA GLN A 63 7.05 -8.08 -5.52
C GLN A 63 6.56 -6.87 -4.70
N GLY A 64 5.44 -6.23 -5.10
CA GLY A 64 4.96 -4.97 -4.54
C GLY A 64 5.86 -3.78 -4.84
N GLN A 65 5.42 -2.57 -4.50
CA GLN A 65 6.24 -1.35 -4.58
C GLN A 65 7.20 -1.23 -3.40
N GLN A 66 6.94 -1.94 -2.30
CA GLN A 66 7.84 -1.99 -1.15
C GLN A 66 7.80 -3.37 -0.49
N ARG A 67 8.97 -3.89 -0.11
CA ARG A 67 9.13 -5.17 0.58
C ARG A 67 9.84 -5.00 1.90
N TYR A 68 9.44 -5.80 2.88
CA TYR A 68 10.09 -5.89 4.17
C TYR A 68 10.30 -7.33 4.60
N HIS A 69 11.40 -7.55 5.27
CA HIS A 69 11.63 -8.72 6.09
C HIS A 69 10.97 -8.47 7.45
N LEU A 70 10.01 -9.30 7.83
CA LEU A 70 9.26 -9.15 9.06
C LEU A 70 9.73 -10.16 10.09
N ASP A 71 10.20 -9.67 11.21
CA ASP A 71 10.39 -10.43 12.44
C ASP A 71 9.17 -10.25 13.37
N ALA A 72 9.19 -10.89 14.54
CA ALA A 72 8.13 -10.72 15.53
C ALA A 72 8.13 -9.28 16.05
N HIS A 73 7.01 -8.58 15.93
CA HIS A 73 6.77 -7.23 16.47
C HIS A 73 7.64 -6.12 15.87
N ASP A 74 7.82 -6.11 14.56
CA ASP A 74 8.54 -5.04 13.89
C ASP A 74 7.70 -3.78 13.70
N TYR A 75 8.33 -2.62 13.94
CA TYR A 75 7.85 -1.33 13.47
C TYR A 75 8.50 -1.04 12.13
N ILE A 76 7.67 -0.87 11.11
CA ILE A 76 8.13 -0.73 9.73
C ILE A 76 7.83 0.68 9.25
N PRO A 77 8.82 1.47 8.80
CA PRO A 77 8.55 2.70 8.08
C PRO A 77 7.93 2.35 6.72
N LEU A 78 6.81 2.99 6.38
CA LEU A 78 6.20 2.89 5.06
C LEU A 78 6.50 4.17 4.29
N SER A 79 7.19 4.04 3.15
CA SER A 79 7.52 5.15 2.27
C SER A 79 7.43 4.68 0.82
N ILE A 80 6.34 5.03 0.15
CA ILE A 80 6.10 4.67 -1.24
C ILE A 80 5.83 5.93 -2.03
N ASN A 81 6.60 6.13 -3.12
CA ASN A 81 6.37 7.16 -4.10
C ASN A 81 6.08 6.46 -5.44
N TYR A 82 4.93 6.70 -6.01
CA TYR A 82 4.53 6.06 -7.25
C TYR A 82 3.77 7.03 -8.15
N LEU A 83 4.09 7.04 -9.43
CA LEU A 83 3.38 7.81 -10.43
C LEU A 83 2.50 6.88 -11.27
N ASP A 84 1.19 6.91 -11.03
CA ASP A 84 0.23 6.25 -11.90
C ASP A 84 0.10 7.03 -13.21
N LYS A 85 0.57 6.41 -14.30
CA LYS A 85 0.70 7.07 -15.60
C LYS A 85 -0.55 6.98 -16.45
N SER A 86 -1.50 6.15 -16.09
CA SER A 86 -2.64 5.87 -16.95
C SER A 86 -3.93 5.55 -16.20
N PRO A 87 -4.39 6.41 -15.29
CA PRO A 87 -5.73 6.24 -14.74
C PRO A 87 -6.83 6.49 -15.78
N ASN A 88 -6.57 7.36 -16.76
CA ASN A 88 -7.41 7.64 -17.95
C ASN A 88 -8.90 7.84 -17.62
N SER A 89 -9.20 8.57 -16.56
CA SER A 89 -10.57 8.77 -16.11
C SER A 89 -10.78 10.16 -15.51
N LEU A 90 -11.99 10.69 -15.67
CA LEU A 90 -12.51 11.85 -14.94
C LEU A 90 -13.33 11.44 -13.72
N GLU A 91 -13.66 10.16 -13.58
CA GLU A 91 -14.37 9.65 -12.42
C GLU A 91 -13.47 9.69 -11.17
N GLN A 92 -14.09 9.62 -10.01
CA GLN A 92 -13.33 9.50 -8.78
C GLN A 92 -12.46 8.24 -8.80
N ILE A 93 -11.19 8.42 -8.48
CA ILE A 93 -10.21 7.33 -8.37
C ILE A 93 -9.85 7.18 -6.90
N THR A 94 -9.98 5.98 -6.38
CA THR A 94 -9.55 5.64 -5.03
C THR A 94 -8.32 4.73 -5.11
N TYR A 95 -7.25 5.15 -4.45
CA TYR A 95 -6.05 4.36 -4.28
C TYR A 95 -6.01 3.78 -2.88
N LYS A 96 -5.55 2.55 -2.77
CA LYS A 96 -5.45 1.82 -1.51
C LYS A 96 -4.17 1.00 -1.45
N ILE A 97 -3.57 0.89 -0.28
CA ILE A 97 -2.44 0.01 -0.04
C ILE A 97 -2.95 -1.39 0.28
N TYR A 98 -2.39 -2.36 -0.40
CA TYR A 98 -2.61 -3.79 -0.13
C TYR A 98 -1.33 -4.41 0.41
N PHE A 99 -1.50 -5.27 1.38
CA PHE A 99 -0.44 -6.09 1.93
C PHE A 99 -0.56 -7.52 1.39
N LYS A 100 0.54 -8.05 0.92
CA LYS A 100 0.67 -9.45 0.49
C LYS A 100 1.86 -10.09 1.20
N ARG A 101 1.69 -11.32 1.56
CA ARG A 101 2.73 -12.16 2.14
C ARG A 101 3.12 -13.24 1.13
N PRO A 102 4.22 -13.09 0.37
CA PRO A 102 4.68 -14.11 -0.56
C PRO A 102 5.33 -15.31 0.15
N HIS A 103 5.91 -15.12 1.33
CA HIS A 103 6.57 -16.17 2.11
C HIS A 103 6.26 -16.06 3.60
N GLY A 104 6.23 -17.20 4.29
CA GLY A 104 6.01 -17.29 5.73
C GLY A 104 4.57 -17.60 6.13
N THR A 105 4.37 -17.83 7.42
CA THR A 105 3.08 -18.17 8.02
C THR A 105 2.68 -17.13 9.06
N ASN A 106 1.37 -16.85 9.15
CA ASN A 106 0.74 -16.07 10.23
C ASN A 106 1.33 -14.66 10.47
N SER A 107 1.42 -13.83 9.44
CA SER A 107 1.74 -12.42 9.63
C SER A 107 0.51 -11.54 9.54
N SER A 108 0.48 -10.50 10.35
CA SER A 108 -0.49 -9.42 10.29
C SER A 108 0.23 -8.07 10.17
N VAL A 109 -0.46 -7.10 9.59
CA VAL A 109 0.03 -5.74 9.49
C VAL A 109 -1.07 -4.79 9.97
N ASN A 110 -0.72 -3.93 10.88
CA ASN A 110 -1.57 -2.86 11.37
C ASN A 110 -0.98 -1.51 11.03
N THR A 111 -1.76 -0.65 10.43
CA THR A 111 -1.34 0.70 10.02
C THR A 111 -1.47 1.75 11.11
N ASN A 112 -2.13 1.42 12.23
CA ASN A 112 -2.41 2.38 13.29
C ASN A 112 -2.73 1.68 14.63
N ARG A 113 -1.88 0.76 15.06
CA ARG A 113 -2.18 -0.10 16.22
C ARG A 113 -2.32 0.66 17.54
N ASP A 114 -1.53 1.70 17.76
CA ASP A 114 -1.43 2.34 19.08
C ASP A 114 -1.82 3.83 19.07
N GLY A 115 -2.50 4.29 18.02
CA GLY A 115 -2.88 5.70 17.89
C GLY A 115 -1.71 6.67 17.70
N ASN A 116 -0.48 6.18 17.78
CA ASN A 116 0.74 6.98 17.71
C ASN A 116 1.43 6.97 16.35
N ASN A 117 1.06 6.04 15.48
CA ASN A 117 1.62 5.91 14.13
C ASN A 117 0.55 6.27 13.10
N SER A 118 0.59 7.48 12.58
CA SER A 118 -0.26 7.87 11.46
C SER A 118 0.40 7.52 10.14
N THR A 119 -0.27 6.72 9.32
CA THR A 119 0.11 6.51 7.93
C THR A 119 -0.80 7.34 7.05
N GLN A 120 -0.21 8.12 6.15
CA GLN A 120 -0.94 9.02 5.27
C GLN A 120 -0.68 8.66 3.82
N MET A 121 -1.70 8.89 2.98
CA MET A 121 -1.58 8.88 1.54
C MET A 121 -1.96 10.26 1.00
N ILE A 122 -1.08 10.82 0.18
CA ILE A 122 -1.31 12.09 -0.52
C ILE A 122 -1.37 11.79 -2.00
N LEU A 123 -2.38 12.35 -2.66
CA LEU A 123 -2.57 12.24 -4.11
C LEU A 123 -2.43 13.62 -4.75
N LEU A 124 -1.61 13.70 -5.78
CA LEU A 124 -1.40 14.92 -6.54
C LEU A 124 -1.68 14.65 -8.03
N GLU A 125 -2.57 15.46 -8.61
CA GLU A 125 -2.79 15.42 -10.05
C GLU A 125 -1.64 16.12 -10.77
N VAL A 126 -1.02 15.40 -11.69
CA VAL A 126 0.05 15.90 -12.55
C VAL A 126 -0.50 16.02 -13.97
N LYS A 127 -0.71 17.24 -14.41
CA LYS A 127 -1.14 17.54 -15.79
C LYS A 127 -0.02 17.19 -16.76
N GLN A 128 -0.40 16.58 -17.86
CA GLN A 128 0.49 16.38 -19.02
C GLN A 128 0.46 17.59 -19.95
#